data_37b8f152c2fee5ef8adc109f35888a35
#
_entry.id   37b8f152c2fee5ef8adc109f35888a35
#
_cell.length_a   1.000
_cell.length_b   1.000
_cell.length_c   1.000
_cell.angle_alpha   90.00
_cell.angle_beta   90.00
_cell.angle_gamma   90.00
#
_symmetry.space_group_name_H-M   'P 1'
#
loop_
_entity.id
_entity.type
_entity.pdbx_description
1 polymer ?
#
loop_
_entity_poly.entity_id
_entity_poly.type
_entity_poly.pdbx_seq_one_letter_code
_entity_poly.pdbx_strand_id
1 'polypeptide(L)'
;MTWGVSRRRLLTGAVGVLGASAAVLLAGCAPGAPEPVPSDDDVQAVVTVTVTDNRYEPAEVEIAPGQAVQWEFVGPNEHDVVAEDRGFVSELLVEGSYTHQFSEEGEYAYLCSIHPEMQGVVRVVAP
;
A
#
# COMPACT_ATOMS: atom_id res chain seq x y z
N MET A 1 64.73 -53.48 -33.03
CA MET A 1 63.36 -53.61 -32.59
C MET A 1 63.03 -52.38 -31.76
N THR A 2 62.37 -51.44 -32.34
CA THR A 2 61.95 -50.24 -31.65
C THR A 2 60.48 -50.34 -31.27
N TRP A 3 60.25 -50.39 -30.00
CA TRP A 3 58.90 -50.36 -29.48
C TRP A 3 58.38 -48.92 -29.42
N GLY A 4 57.49 -48.58 -30.33
CA GLY A 4 56.81 -47.30 -30.29
C GLY A 4 55.78 -47.28 -29.18
N VAL A 5 56.13 -46.58 -28.12
CA VAL A 5 55.15 -46.29 -27.07
C VAL A 5 54.24 -45.18 -27.56
N SER A 6 53.02 -45.58 -27.95
CA SER A 6 51.96 -44.62 -28.27
C SER A 6 51.55 -43.90 -26.99
N ARG A 7 51.93 -42.65 -26.87
CA ARG A 7 51.42 -41.79 -25.80
C ARG A 7 50.01 -41.36 -26.18
N ARG A 8 49.03 -42.08 -25.64
CA ARG A 8 47.67 -41.58 -25.65
C ARG A 8 47.61 -40.35 -24.75
N ARG A 9 47.51 -39.22 -25.35
CA ARG A 9 47.16 -37.99 -24.62
C ARG A 9 45.70 -38.09 -24.22
N LEU A 10 45.46 -38.30 -22.94
CA LEU A 10 44.16 -38.12 -22.33
C LEU A 10 43.91 -36.60 -22.31
N LEU A 11 43.07 -36.16 -23.20
CA LEU A 11 42.47 -34.83 -23.12
C LEU A 11 41.46 -34.85 -21.97
N THR A 12 41.89 -34.39 -20.83
CA THR A 12 40.98 -34.10 -19.73
C THR A 12 40.19 -32.88 -20.15
N GLY A 13 38.99 -33.08 -20.63
CA GLY A 13 38.06 -31.99 -20.85
C GLY A 13 37.66 -31.39 -19.50
N ALA A 14 38.12 -30.21 -19.24
CA ALA A 14 37.57 -29.42 -18.15
C ALA A 14 36.14 -29.07 -18.50
N VAL A 15 35.21 -29.75 -17.90
CA VAL A 15 33.81 -29.29 -17.92
C VAL A 15 33.74 -28.09 -17.03
N GLY A 16 33.78 -26.92 -17.64
CA GLY A 16 33.45 -25.69 -16.97
C GLY A 16 31.98 -25.72 -16.60
N VAL A 17 31.70 -25.98 -15.33
CA VAL A 17 30.38 -25.71 -14.78
C VAL A 17 30.23 -24.21 -14.75
N LEU A 18 29.57 -23.67 -15.76
CA LEU A 18 29.02 -22.33 -15.68
C LEU A 18 27.92 -22.37 -14.63
N GLY A 19 28.30 -22.07 -13.40
CA GLY A 19 27.33 -21.77 -12.37
C GLY A 19 26.57 -20.54 -12.80
N ALA A 20 25.37 -20.74 -13.31
CA ALA A 20 24.41 -19.67 -13.43
C ALA A 20 24.07 -19.25 -12.00
N SER A 21 24.77 -18.24 -11.51
CA SER A 21 24.34 -17.53 -10.31
C SER A 21 23.04 -16.86 -10.66
N ALA A 22 21.93 -17.53 -10.39
CA ALA A 22 20.64 -16.88 -10.35
C ALA A 22 20.74 -15.85 -9.21
N ALA A 23 21.01 -14.61 -9.55
CA ALA A 23 20.79 -13.52 -8.64
C ALA A 23 19.28 -13.51 -8.38
N VAL A 24 18.88 -14.15 -7.31
CA VAL A 24 17.54 -13.93 -6.76
C VAL A 24 17.55 -12.49 -6.29
N LEU A 25 17.07 -11.61 -7.15
CA LEU A 25 16.67 -10.29 -6.71
C LEU A 25 15.50 -10.51 -5.75
N LEU A 26 15.81 -10.67 -4.49
CA LEU A 26 14.85 -10.42 -3.44
C LEU A 26 14.50 -8.95 -3.60
N ALA A 27 13.43 -8.68 -4.36
CA ALA A 27 12.73 -7.44 -4.23
C ALA A 27 12.30 -7.40 -2.78
N GLY A 28 13.15 -6.83 -1.91
CA GLY A 28 12.79 -6.62 -0.54
C GLY A 28 11.48 -5.87 -0.55
N CYS A 29 10.45 -6.42 0.11
CA CYS A 29 9.28 -5.66 0.47
C CYS A 29 9.76 -4.61 1.47
N ALA A 30 10.41 -3.54 0.97
CA ALA A 30 10.42 -2.32 1.71
C ALA A 30 8.95 -2.01 1.98
N PRO A 31 8.53 -1.68 3.23
CA PRO A 31 7.18 -1.20 3.45
C PRO A 31 7.01 0.07 2.62
N GLY A 32 6.63 -0.11 1.36
CA GLY A 32 6.24 0.96 0.46
C GLY A 32 4.97 1.62 0.99
N ALA A 33 4.62 2.76 0.42
CA ALA A 33 3.32 3.37 0.66
C ALA A 33 2.24 2.30 0.49
N PRO A 34 1.20 2.28 1.34
CA PRO A 34 0.12 1.33 1.21
C PRO A 34 -0.54 1.46 -0.16
N GLU A 35 -0.92 0.32 -0.72
CA GLU A 35 -1.58 0.28 -2.03
C GLU A 35 -2.93 0.98 -1.96
N PRO A 36 -3.19 1.98 -2.82
CA PRO A 36 -4.46 2.68 -2.84
C PRO A 36 -5.64 1.77 -3.14
N VAL A 37 -6.74 2.02 -2.45
CA VAL A 37 -8.06 1.43 -2.74
C VAL A 37 -8.87 2.46 -3.52
N PRO A 38 -9.49 2.10 -4.65
CA PRO A 38 -10.27 3.05 -5.44
C PRO A 38 -11.30 3.82 -4.63
N SER A 39 -11.48 5.10 -4.95
CA SER A 39 -12.51 5.94 -4.36
C SER A 39 -13.91 5.54 -4.86
N ASP A 40 -14.89 5.57 -3.98
CA ASP A 40 -16.30 5.31 -4.31
C ASP A 40 -16.98 6.59 -4.80
N ASP A 41 -16.49 7.16 -5.90
CA ASP A 41 -16.91 8.48 -6.40
C ASP A 41 -18.39 8.55 -6.81
N ASP A 42 -19.01 7.40 -7.09
CA ASP A 42 -20.44 7.32 -7.44
C ASP A 42 -21.37 7.32 -6.24
N VAL A 43 -20.82 7.27 -5.02
CA VAL A 43 -21.59 7.21 -3.79
C VAL A 43 -21.60 8.59 -3.13
N GLN A 44 -22.81 9.07 -2.82
CA GLN A 44 -22.94 10.32 -2.10
C GLN A 44 -22.60 10.13 -0.62
N ALA A 45 -21.61 10.85 -0.14
CA ALA A 45 -21.20 10.85 1.26
C ALA A 45 -22.22 11.61 2.14
N VAL A 46 -22.42 11.12 3.36
CA VAL A 46 -23.26 11.78 4.38
C VAL A 46 -22.45 12.70 5.29
N VAL A 47 -21.12 12.51 5.31
CA VAL A 47 -20.19 13.29 6.12
C VAL A 47 -18.98 13.63 5.27
N THR A 48 -18.51 14.85 5.38
CA THR A 48 -17.23 15.28 4.81
C THR A 48 -16.25 15.59 5.93
N VAL A 49 -15.07 14.97 5.84
CA VAL A 49 -13.92 15.23 6.71
C VAL A 49 -12.95 16.11 5.96
N THR A 50 -12.64 17.26 6.49
CA THR A 50 -11.64 18.15 5.91
C THR A 50 -10.25 17.70 6.32
N VAL A 51 -9.37 17.53 5.35
CA VAL A 51 -7.97 17.14 5.56
C VAL A 51 -7.08 18.36 5.37
N THR A 52 -6.56 18.84 6.47
CA THR A 52 -5.65 20.00 6.52
C THR A 52 -4.29 19.56 7.05
N ASP A 53 -3.37 20.52 7.18
CA ASP A 53 -2.07 20.22 7.77
C ASP A 53 -2.23 19.71 9.19
N ASN A 54 -1.82 18.45 9.32
CA ASN A 54 -1.68 17.67 10.54
C ASN A 54 -2.99 17.31 11.25
N ARG A 55 -4.15 17.40 10.59
CA ARG A 55 -5.40 16.95 11.21
C ARG A 55 -6.50 16.58 10.21
N TYR A 56 -7.37 15.68 10.67
CA TYR A 56 -8.68 15.41 10.08
C TYR A 56 -9.75 16.14 10.90
N GLU A 57 -10.65 16.86 10.23
CA GLU A 57 -11.70 17.61 10.92
C GLU A 57 -13.08 17.33 10.33
N PRO A 58 -14.01 16.74 11.09
CA PRO A 58 -13.83 16.22 12.45
C PRO A 58 -12.95 14.95 12.46
N ALA A 59 -12.24 14.72 13.55
CA ALA A 59 -11.40 13.53 13.70
C ALA A 59 -12.22 12.26 13.95
N GLU A 60 -13.42 12.40 14.50
CA GLU A 60 -14.34 11.31 14.78
C GLU A 60 -15.67 11.56 14.07
N VAL A 61 -16.16 10.55 13.36
CA VAL A 61 -17.46 10.59 12.71
C VAL A 61 -18.23 9.31 13.01
N GLU A 62 -19.55 9.40 13.04
CA GLU A 62 -20.46 8.28 13.20
C GLU A 62 -21.46 8.26 12.05
N ILE A 63 -21.58 7.10 11.42
CA ILE A 63 -22.49 6.87 10.30
C ILE A 63 -23.22 5.54 10.48
N ALA A 64 -24.25 5.29 9.66
CA ALA A 64 -24.93 4.01 9.58
C ALA A 64 -24.35 3.10 8.49
N PRO A 65 -24.53 1.78 8.59
CA PRO A 65 -24.13 0.86 7.52
C PRO A 65 -24.74 1.25 6.16
N GLY A 66 -23.93 1.17 5.11
CA GLY A 66 -24.29 1.56 3.75
C GLY A 66 -24.03 3.02 3.42
N GLN A 67 -23.70 3.84 4.40
CA GLN A 67 -23.35 5.24 4.20
C GLN A 67 -21.86 5.42 3.90
N ALA A 68 -21.52 6.58 3.32
CA ALA A 68 -20.16 6.90 2.92
C ALA A 68 -19.64 8.15 3.61
N VAL A 69 -18.33 8.21 3.77
CA VAL A 69 -17.56 9.37 4.21
C VAL A 69 -16.70 9.86 3.06
N GLN A 70 -16.65 11.17 2.87
CA GLN A 70 -15.74 11.82 1.95
C GLN A 70 -14.68 12.56 2.73
N TRP A 71 -13.43 12.39 2.34
CA TRP A 71 -12.31 13.21 2.80
C TRP A 71 -11.97 14.21 1.72
N GLU A 72 -11.99 15.49 2.09
CA GLU A 72 -11.66 16.60 1.22
C GLU A 72 -10.29 17.17 1.59
N PHE A 73 -9.35 17.07 0.66
CA PHE A 73 -7.97 17.55 0.82
C PHE A 73 -7.89 18.99 0.33
N VAL A 74 -7.45 19.88 1.20
CA VAL A 74 -7.42 21.32 0.92
C VAL A 74 -6.02 21.93 0.87
N GLY A 75 -4.98 21.12 1.01
CA GLY A 75 -3.59 21.57 0.99
C GLY A 75 -3.17 22.34 2.24
N PRO A 76 -2.01 22.98 2.22
CA PRO A 76 -1.03 23.05 1.11
C PRO A 76 -0.09 21.84 1.01
N ASN A 77 -0.03 20.96 2.01
CA ASN A 77 0.84 19.79 1.99
C ASN A 77 0.08 18.51 1.58
N GLU A 78 0.84 17.50 1.19
CA GLU A 78 0.29 16.19 0.87
C GLU A 78 -0.13 15.44 2.13
N HIS A 79 -1.28 14.81 2.06
CA HIS A 79 -1.80 13.89 3.06
C HIS A 79 -2.48 12.71 2.37
N ASP A 80 -2.71 11.65 3.12
CA ASP A 80 -3.54 10.54 2.70
C ASP A 80 -4.46 10.07 3.83
N VAL A 81 -5.32 9.13 3.51
CA VAL A 81 -6.19 8.43 4.45
C VAL A 81 -5.86 6.96 4.33
N VAL A 82 -5.33 6.38 5.39
CA VAL A 82 -4.92 4.98 5.41
C VAL A 82 -5.60 4.28 6.58
N ALA A 83 -6.57 3.43 6.27
CA ALA A 83 -7.22 2.61 7.30
C ALA A 83 -6.22 1.65 7.94
N GLU A 84 -6.36 1.44 9.25
CA GLU A 84 -5.53 0.50 9.98
C GLU A 84 -5.65 -0.93 9.42
N ASP A 85 -6.86 -1.32 9.02
CA ASP A 85 -7.15 -2.62 8.39
C ASP A 85 -6.90 -2.65 6.87
N ARG A 86 -6.48 -1.53 6.28
CA ARG A 86 -6.26 -1.36 4.83
C ARG A 86 -7.53 -1.50 3.97
N GLY A 87 -8.70 -1.46 4.57
CA GLY A 87 -9.97 -1.54 3.85
C GLY A 87 -10.27 -0.30 3.01
N PHE A 88 -9.70 0.84 3.34
CA PHE A 88 -9.69 2.04 2.52
C PHE A 88 -8.34 2.75 2.61
N VAL A 89 -7.83 3.16 1.48
CA VAL A 89 -6.52 3.81 1.36
C VAL A 89 -6.60 4.79 0.19
N SER A 90 -6.43 6.07 0.47
CA SER A 90 -6.34 7.08 -0.58
C SER A 90 -4.93 7.17 -1.15
N GLU A 91 -4.79 7.81 -2.29
CA GLU A 91 -3.51 8.31 -2.76
C GLU A 91 -3.06 9.49 -1.88
N LEU A 92 -1.77 9.81 -1.96
CA LEU A 92 -1.26 11.06 -1.41
C LEU A 92 -1.76 12.23 -2.27
N LEU A 93 -2.48 13.16 -1.67
CA LEU A 93 -3.11 14.28 -2.34
C LEU A 93 -2.79 15.60 -1.63
N VAL A 94 -2.50 16.61 -2.40
CA VAL A 94 -2.47 18.02 -1.92
C VAL A 94 -3.90 18.53 -1.89
N GLU A 95 -4.62 18.37 -2.99
CA GLU A 95 -6.01 18.77 -3.18
C GLU A 95 -6.78 17.64 -3.85
N GLY A 96 -8.06 17.57 -3.59
CA GLY A 96 -8.94 16.58 -4.15
C GLY A 96 -9.82 15.94 -3.09
N SER A 97 -10.44 14.83 -3.44
CA SER A 97 -11.32 14.09 -2.54
C SER A 97 -11.15 12.59 -2.66
N TYR A 98 -11.51 11.90 -1.60
CA TYR A 98 -11.57 10.45 -1.52
C TYR A 98 -12.84 10.06 -0.78
N THR A 99 -13.60 9.12 -1.32
CA THR A 99 -14.85 8.66 -0.74
C THR A 99 -14.79 7.16 -0.48
N HIS A 100 -15.29 6.72 0.67
CA HIS A 100 -15.41 5.30 0.98
C HIS A 100 -16.78 5.00 1.58
N GLN A 101 -17.43 3.97 1.05
CA GLN A 101 -18.70 3.44 1.55
C GLN A 101 -18.43 2.33 2.56
N PHE A 102 -19.11 2.39 3.70
CA PHE A 102 -18.99 1.42 4.79
C PHE A 102 -20.21 0.54 4.86
N SER A 103 -20.05 -0.75 4.57
CA SER A 103 -21.15 -1.71 4.54
C SER A 103 -21.40 -2.38 5.89
N GLU A 104 -20.39 -2.47 6.74
CA GLU A 104 -20.45 -3.24 7.99
C GLU A 104 -20.26 -2.35 9.21
N GLU A 105 -20.96 -2.70 10.29
CA GLU A 105 -20.75 -2.09 11.60
C GLU A 105 -19.30 -2.31 12.07
N GLY A 106 -18.78 -1.34 12.75
CA GLY A 106 -17.45 -1.41 13.33
C GLY A 106 -16.85 -0.04 13.60
N GLU A 107 -15.65 -0.08 14.13
CA GLU A 107 -14.83 1.09 14.38
C GLU A 107 -13.60 1.03 13.47
N TYR A 108 -13.45 2.03 12.63
CA TYR A 108 -12.43 2.07 11.57
C TYR A 108 -11.47 3.21 11.83
N ALA A 109 -10.35 2.89 12.47
CA ALA A 109 -9.27 3.84 12.70
C ALA A 109 -8.45 4.04 11.42
N TYR A 110 -8.01 5.26 11.20
CA TYR A 110 -7.15 5.60 10.07
C TYR A 110 -6.13 6.67 10.47
N LEU A 111 -5.10 6.79 9.66
CA LEU A 111 -4.03 7.77 9.85
C LEU A 111 -3.48 8.26 8.51
N CYS A 112 -2.64 9.27 8.57
CA CYS A 112 -1.84 9.72 7.45
C CYS A 112 -0.50 8.97 7.44
N SER A 113 -0.11 8.37 6.30
CA SER A 113 1.10 7.55 6.22
C SER A 113 2.39 8.34 6.41
N ILE A 114 2.40 9.62 6.05
CA ILE A 114 3.56 10.50 6.19
C ILE A 114 3.55 11.37 7.44
N HIS A 115 2.42 11.39 8.16
CA HIS A 115 2.25 12.08 9.45
C HIS A 115 1.45 11.18 10.40
N PRO A 116 2.07 10.12 10.98
CA PRO A 116 1.33 9.09 11.73
C PRO A 116 0.59 9.58 12.97
N GLU A 117 0.95 10.73 13.52
CA GLU A 117 0.24 11.37 14.61
C GLU A 117 -1.12 11.97 14.19
N MET A 118 -1.32 12.15 12.89
CA MET A 118 -2.56 12.61 12.31
C MET A 118 -3.52 11.43 12.16
N GLN A 119 -4.53 11.35 13.03
CA GLN A 119 -5.40 10.18 13.18
C GLN A 119 -6.87 10.56 13.21
N GLY A 120 -7.70 9.64 12.78
CA GLY A 120 -9.14 9.75 12.83
C GLY A 120 -9.81 8.39 13.00
N VAL A 121 -11.12 8.41 13.20
CA VAL A 121 -11.94 7.20 13.31
C VAL A 121 -13.32 7.42 12.70
N VAL A 122 -13.78 6.40 11.99
CA VAL A 122 -15.18 6.29 11.52
C VAL A 122 -15.84 5.18 12.34
N ARG A 123 -16.93 5.53 13.02
CA ARG A 123 -17.80 4.55 13.68
C ARG A 123 -19.01 4.29 12.83
N VAL A 124 -19.23 3.05 12.49
CA VAL A 124 -20.40 2.59 11.74
C VAL A 124 -21.31 1.85 12.71
N VAL A 125 -22.43 2.45 13.01
CA VAL A 125 -23.34 2.00 14.05
C VAL A 125 -24.74 1.82 13.45
N ALA A 126 -25.36 0.65 13.70
CA ALA A 126 -26.74 0.42 13.28
C ALA A 126 -27.69 1.42 13.99
N PRO A 127 -28.69 1.92 13.26
CA PRO A 127 -29.69 2.84 13.83
C PRO A 127 -30.56 2.18 14.90
#